data_e8a4020e443e2fb9eefbb3e737e9f3fd
#
_entry.id   e8a4020e443e2fb9eefbb3e737e9f3fd
#
_cell.length_a   1.000
_cell.length_b   1.000
_cell.length_c   1.000
_cell.angle_alpha   90.00
_cell.angle_beta   90.00
_cell.angle_gamma   90.00
#
_symmetry.space_group_name_H-M   'P 1'
#
loop_
_entity.id
_entity.type
_entity.pdbx_description
1 polymer ?
#
loop_
_entity_poly.entity_id
_entity_poly.type
_entity_poly.pdbx_seq_one_letter_code
_entity_poly.pdbx_strand_id
1 'polypeptide(L)'
;CTSKTASEVRYFRKENALTDPFIVENGAAVYGCYEQNSSEWELILGKSYTELKTILFNISKKVNYHLTPLNDLNQNQIFDLTGLSEQGIKRALDRQWSVPFLNPPDEVFEKVKLLCKSYEVHVFKGNRMSHLLSNKSHKGEAVNKLKVHLMFLKSGLIIKFLPFKI
;
A
#
# COMPACT_ATOMS: atom_id res chain seq x y z
N CYS A 1 -11.02 0.45 4.68
CA CYS A 1 -9.62 0.85 4.74
C CYS A 1 -8.76 -0.26 5.33
N THR A 2 -7.68 -0.66 4.66
CA THR A 2 -6.89 -1.83 5.03
C THR A 2 -5.40 -1.70 4.65
N SER A 3 -4.56 -2.61 5.18
CA SER A 3 -3.18 -2.81 4.74
C SER A 3 -3.04 -3.80 3.56
N LYS A 4 -4.13 -4.41 3.13
CA LYS A 4 -4.18 -5.37 2.02
C LYS A 4 -4.01 -4.67 0.67
N THR A 5 -3.62 -5.44 -0.35
CA THR A 5 -3.53 -5.00 -1.74
C THR A 5 -4.93 -4.76 -2.35
N ALA A 6 -4.99 -4.03 -3.45
CA ALA A 6 -6.24 -3.88 -4.22
C ALA A 6 -6.77 -5.25 -4.70
N SER A 7 -5.88 -6.15 -5.13
CA SER A 7 -6.21 -7.51 -5.56
C SER A 7 -6.87 -8.34 -4.46
N GLU A 8 -6.34 -8.29 -3.22
CA GLU A 8 -6.96 -8.96 -2.06
C GLU A 8 -8.34 -8.38 -1.74
N VAL A 9 -8.46 -7.04 -1.78
CA VAL A 9 -9.73 -6.37 -1.44
C VAL A 9 -10.78 -6.60 -2.52
N ARG A 10 -10.43 -6.52 -3.82
CA ARG A 10 -11.37 -6.80 -4.92
C ARG A 10 -11.91 -8.23 -4.84
N TYR A 11 -11.04 -9.21 -4.53
CA TYR A 11 -11.49 -10.58 -4.30
C TYR A 11 -12.52 -10.68 -3.17
N PHE A 12 -12.19 -10.13 -1.98
CA PHE A 12 -13.09 -10.12 -0.82
C PHE A 12 -14.42 -9.41 -1.12
N ARG A 13 -14.37 -8.29 -1.82
CA ARG A 13 -15.55 -7.49 -2.19
C ARG A 13 -16.47 -8.25 -3.14
N LYS A 14 -15.90 -8.95 -4.12
CA LYS A 14 -16.67 -9.81 -5.04
C LYS A 14 -17.41 -10.91 -4.30
N GLU A 15 -16.74 -11.61 -3.40
CA GLU A 15 -17.35 -12.68 -2.58
C GLU A 15 -18.48 -12.19 -1.66
N ASN A 16 -18.47 -10.91 -1.29
CA ASN A 16 -19.43 -10.29 -0.37
C ASN A 16 -20.38 -9.27 -1.04
N ALA A 17 -20.40 -9.19 -2.36
CA ALA A 17 -21.21 -8.26 -3.15
C ALA A 17 -21.09 -6.78 -2.69
N LEU A 18 -19.89 -6.34 -2.29
CA LEU A 18 -19.61 -4.97 -1.84
C LEU A 18 -19.29 -4.07 -3.03
N THR A 19 -19.94 -2.89 -3.10
CA THR A 19 -19.78 -1.92 -4.20
C THR A 19 -19.15 -0.59 -3.76
N ASP A 20 -19.09 -0.30 -2.45
CA ASP A 20 -18.56 0.95 -1.93
C ASP A 20 -17.08 1.17 -2.32
N PRO A 21 -16.60 2.43 -2.37
CA PRO A 21 -15.18 2.72 -2.51
C PRO A 21 -14.33 2.10 -1.39
N PHE A 22 -13.08 1.79 -1.68
CA PHE A 22 -12.19 1.15 -0.73
C PHE A 22 -10.77 1.74 -0.75
N ILE A 23 -10.12 1.70 0.42
CA ILE A 23 -8.79 2.25 0.65
C ILE A 23 -7.85 1.09 0.95
N VAL A 24 -6.74 1.03 0.23
CA VAL A 24 -5.76 -0.07 0.29
C VAL A 24 -4.38 0.38 0.73
N GLU A 25 -3.54 -0.59 1.03
CA GLU A 25 -2.12 -0.43 1.32
C GLU A 25 -1.85 0.74 2.29
N ASN A 26 -2.58 0.71 3.43
CA ASN A 26 -2.46 1.68 4.53
C ASN A 26 -2.79 3.14 4.16
N GLY A 27 -3.63 3.35 3.17
CA GLY A 27 -4.01 4.69 2.73
C GLY A 27 -3.20 5.20 1.54
N ALA A 28 -2.48 4.30 0.85
CA ALA A 28 -1.66 4.68 -0.30
C ALA A 28 -2.47 4.87 -1.58
N ALA A 29 -3.63 4.20 -1.69
CA ALA A 29 -4.55 4.41 -2.81
C ALA A 29 -6.00 4.19 -2.39
N VAL A 30 -6.92 4.83 -3.13
CA VAL A 30 -8.37 4.71 -3.01
C VAL A 30 -8.93 4.30 -4.35
N TYR A 31 -9.85 3.35 -4.36
CA TYR A 31 -10.53 2.84 -5.55
C TYR A 31 -12.04 2.91 -5.39
N GLY A 32 -12.76 3.09 -6.49
CA GLY A 32 -14.22 3.04 -6.52
C GLY A 32 -14.75 3.09 -7.94
N CYS A 33 -16.08 2.99 -8.10
CA CYS A 33 -16.77 3.10 -9.38
C CYS A 33 -17.70 4.30 -9.37
N TYR A 34 -17.93 4.93 -10.53
CA TYR A 34 -18.89 6.02 -10.66
C TYR A 34 -20.32 5.53 -10.58
N GLU A 35 -20.59 4.37 -11.19
CA GLU A 35 -21.89 3.69 -11.21
C GLU A 35 -21.66 2.17 -11.15
N GLN A 36 -22.72 1.41 -10.86
CA GLN A 36 -22.65 -0.05 -10.94
C GLN A 36 -22.30 -0.46 -12.38
N ASN A 37 -21.22 -1.22 -12.53
CA ASN A 37 -20.64 -1.68 -13.81
C ASN A 37 -19.90 -0.62 -14.65
N SER A 38 -19.60 0.58 -14.11
CA SER A 38 -18.72 1.54 -14.76
C SER A 38 -17.24 1.21 -14.52
N SER A 39 -16.37 1.90 -15.27
CA SER A 39 -14.92 1.81 -15.04
C SER A 39 -14.53 2.22 -13.62
N GLU A 40 -13.59 1.52 -13.01
CA GLU A 40 -13.04 1.86 -11.71
C GLU A 40 -12.23 3.17 -11.83
N TRP A 41 -12.41 4.07 -10.87
CA TRP A 41 -11.55 5.24 -10.69
C TRP A 41 -10.56 4.99 -9.55
N GLU A 42 -9.44 5.70 -9.57
CA GLU A 42 -8.41 5.60 -8.54
C GLU A 42 -7.90 6.99 -8.11
N LEU A 43 -7.56 7.10 -6.82
CA LEU A 43 -6.83 8.23 -6.24
C LEU A 43 -5.53 7.68 -5.65
N ILE A 44 -4.41 7.99 -6.27
CA ILE A 44 -3.08 7.54 -5.83
C ILE A 44 -2.52 8.61 -4.88
N LEU A 45 -2.14 8.20 -3.67
CA LEU A 45 -1.58 9.08 -2.64
C LEU A 45 -0.12 8.73 -2.33
N GLY A 46 0.30 7.51 -2.65
CA GLY A 46 1.62 6.98 -2.33
C GLY A 46 2.62 7.05 -3.47
N LYS A 47 3.87 6.72 -3.17
CA LYS A 47 4.90 6.37 -4.15
C LYS A 47 4.63 4.96 -4.68
N SER A 48 5.05 4.67 -5.91
CA SER A 48 4.93 3.34 -6.50
C SER A 48 5.76 2.29 -5.74
N TYR A 49 5.36 1.01 -5.87
CA TYR A 49 6.13 -0.12 -5.32
C TYR A 49 7.59 -0.11 -5.79
N THR A 50 7.84 0.17 -7.07
CA THR A 50 9.19 0.19 -7.64
C THR A 50 10.05 1.29 -7.01
N GLU A 51 9.50 2.49 -6.84
CA GLU A 51 10.21 3.60 -6.16
C GLU A 51 10.51 3.24 -4.71
N LEU A 52 9.52 2.71 -3.98
CA LEU A 52 9.68 2.30 -2.58
C LEU A 52 10.69 1.15 -2.43
N LYS A 53 10.70 0.17 -3.34
CA LYS A 53 11.69 -0.93 -3.33
C LYS A 53 13.10 -0.40 -3.55
N THR A 54 13.28 0.56 -4.44
CA THR A 54 14.56 1.24 -4.66
C THR A 54 15.01 2.00 -3.41
N ILE A 55 14.11 2.71 -2.75
CA ILE A 55 14.39 3.41 -1.49
C ILE A 55 14.78 2.40 -0.39
N LEU A 56 14.03 1.31 -0.23
CA LEU A 56 14.35 0.27 0.75
C LEU A 56 15.75 -0.32 0.54
N PHE A 57 16.12 -0.60 -0.71
CA PHE A 57 17.45 -1.06 -1.08
C PHE A 57 18.55 -0.06 -0.70
N ASN A 58 18.34 1.23 -0.96
CA ASN A 58 19.30 2.28 -0.59
C ASN A 58 19.44 2.43 0.94
N ILE A 59 18.34 2.32 1.67
CA ILE A 59 18.35 2.31 3.14
C ILE A 59 19.07 1.07 3.65
N SER A 60 18.81 -0.12 3.09
CA SER A 60 19.46 -1.39 3.43
C SER A 60 20.98 -1.28 3.35
N LYS A 61 21.51 -0.68 2.28
CA LYS A 61 22.94 -0.42 2.14
C LYS A 61 23.49 0.52 3.22
N LYS A 62 22.77 1.60 3.54
CA LYS A 62 23.21 2.59 4.53
C LYS A 62 23.22 2.04 5.96
N VAL A 63 22.28 1.16 6.30
CA VAL A 63 22.24 0.52 7.63
C VAL A 63 23.15 -0.72 7.72
N ASN A 64 23.77 -1.12 6.62
CA ASN A 64 24.58 -2.34 6.48
C ASN A 64 23.83 -3.59 6.98
N TYR A 65 22.55 -3.71 6.61
CA TYR A 65 21.68 -4.83 6.98
C TYR A 65 20.72 -5.15 5.84
N HIS A 66 20.58 -6.44 5.49
CA HIS A 66 19.70 -6.86 4.40
C HIS A 66 18.24 -6.79 4.83
N LEU A 67 17.53 -5.78 4.34
CA LEU A 67 16.08 -5.63 4.53
C LEU A 67 15.36 -6.41 3.43
N THR A 68 14.82 -7.58 3.76
CA THR A 68 14.23 -8.52 2.78
C THR A 68 12.76 -8.18 2.52
N PRO A 69 12.38 -7.70 1.31
CA PRO A 69 10.98 -7.47 0.93
C PRO A 69 10.19 -8.77 0.87
N LEU A 70 8.88 -8.71 1.11
CA LEU A 70 7.96 -9.86 0.99
C LEU A 70 8.07 -10.53 -0.40
N ASN A 71 8.18 -9.73 -1.45
CA ASN A 71 8.25 -10.22 -2.83
C ASN A 71 9.58 -10.92 -3.19
N ASP A 72 10.59 -10.84 -2.32
CA ASP A 72 11.87 -11.53 -2.50
C ASP A 72 11.92 -12.87 -1.73
N LEU A 73 10.86 -13.20 -0.98
CA LEU A 73 10.69 -14.48 -0.31
C LEU A 73 10.09 -15.52 -1.27
N ASN A 74 10.45 -16.79 -1.05
CA ASN A 74 9.80 -17.90 -1.76
C ASN A 74 8.40 -18.21 -1.18
N GLN A 75 7.61 -18.99 -1.92
CA GLN A 75 6.22 -19.29 -1.58
C GLN A 75 6.06 -19.96 -0.20
N ASN A 76 6.96 -20.89 0.16
CA ASN A 76 6.91 -21.57 1.45
C ASN A 76 7.19 -20.60 2.61
N GLN A 77 8.19 -19.73 2.47
CA GLN A 77 8.48 -18.69 3.46
C GLN A 77 7.30 -17.75 3.66
N ILE A 78 6.62 -17.37 2.58
CA ILE A 78 5.42 -16.51 2.68
C ILE A 78 4.27 -17.26 3.34
N PHE A 79 4.08 -18.55 3.02
CA PHE A 79 3.07 -19.39 3.66
C PHE A 79 3.31 -19.49 5.17
N ASP A 80 4.53 -19.82 5.59
CA ASP A 80 4.90 -19.94 7.01
C ASP A 80 4.68 -18.63 7.77
N LEU A 81 4.99 -17.51 7.11
CA LEU A 81 4.85 -16.16 7.70
C LEU A 81 3.39 -15.71 7.80
N THR A 82 2.55 -16.06 6.82
CA THR A 82 1.22 -15.46 6.66
C THR A 82 0.05 -16.44 6.84
N GLY A 83 0.24 -17.73 6.60
CA GLY A 83 -0.80 -18.74 6.54
C GLY A 83 -1.73 -18.62 5.32
N LEU A 84 -1.35 -17.84 4.29
CA LEU A 84 -2.17 -17.62 3.10
C LEU A 84 -2.08 -18.80 2.13
N SER A 85 -3.20 -19.16 1.50
CA SER A 85 -3.21 -20.09 0.37
C SER A 85 -2.38 -19.55 -0.80
N GLU A 86 -2.01 -20.40 -1.75
CA GLU A 86 -1.27 -20.01 -2.95
C GLU A 86 -1.91 -18.81 -3.68
N GLN A 87 -3.24 -18.83 -3.86
CA GLN A 87 -3.98 -17.74 -4.48
C GLN A 87 -4.00 -16.48 -3.60
N GLY A 88 -4.01 -16.66 -2.27
CA GLY A 88 -3.88 -15.58 -1.30
C GLY A 88 -2.50 -14.90 -1.38
N ILE A 89 -1.44 -15.71 -1.50
CA ILE A 89 -0.06 -15.23 -1.69
C ILE A 89 0.06 -14.41 -2.98
N LYS A 90 -0.44 -14.92 -4.12
CA LYS A 90 -0.43 -14.19 -5.39
C LYS A 90 -1.09 -12.81 -5.26
N ARG A 91 -2.24 -12.73 -4.59
CA ARG A 91 -2.92 -11.45 -4.34
C ARG A 91 -2.15 -10.54 -3.38
N ALA A 92 -1.55 -11.09 -2.34
CA ALA A 92 -0.77 -10.33 -1.36
C ALA A 92 0.54 -9.77 -1.94
N LEU A 93 1.11 -10.42 -2.95
CA LEU A 93 2.30 -9.98 -3.68
C LEU A 93 2.01 -8.93 -4.76
N ASP A 94 0.74 -8.75 -5.17
CA ASP A 94 0.30 -7.73 -6.13
C ASP A 94 0.23 -6.33 -5.50
N ARG A 95 1.38 -5.90 -4.94
CA ARG A 95 1.52 -4.60 -4.28
C ARG A 95 1.89 -3.52 -5.26
N GLN A 96 1.21 -2.39 -5.12
CA GLN A 96 1.40 -1.24 -6.00
C GLN A 96 2.01 -0.04 -5.25
N TRP A 97 1.76 0.11 -3.93
CA TRP A 97 1.95 1.35 -3.19
C TRP A 97 2.62 1.18 -1.83
N SER A 98 3.11 0.00 -1.50
CA SER A 98 3.80 -0.27 -0.24
C SER A 98 4.79 -1.42 -0.38
N VAL A 99 5.86 -1.42 0.43
CA VAL A 99 6.82 -2.52 0.49
C VAL A 99 6.85 -3.10 1.89
N PRO A 100 6.16 -4.23 2.14
CA PRO A 100 6.38 -4.99 3.36
C PRO A 100 7.73 -5.71 3.27
N PHE A 101 8.44 -5.76 4.41
CA PHE A 101 9.73 -6.45 4.55
C PHE A 101 9.83 -7.09 5.92
N LEU A 102 10.68 -8.12 6.06
CA LEU A 102 10.90 -8.83 7.32
C LEU A 102 11.34 -7.86 8.42
N ASN A 103 10.81 -8.04 9.63
CA ASN A 103 11.17 -7.21 10.77
C ASN A 103 12.68 -7.34 11.07
N PRO A 104 13.46 -6.26 10.94
CA PRO A 104 14.85 -6.29 11.38
C PRO A 104 14.94 -6.19 12.92
N PRO A 105 16.12 -6.43 13.52
CA PRO A 105 16.37 -6.11 14.92
C PRO A 105 16.02 -4.66 15.25
N ASP A 106 15.63 -4.39 16.51
CA ASP A 106 15.13 -3.06 16.91
C ASP A 106 16.14 -1.95 16.68
N GLU A 107 17.41 -2.18 16.93
CA GLU A 107 18.49 -1.21 16.66
C GLU A 107 18.59 -0.84 15.17
N VAL A 108 18.41 -1.82 14.28
CA VAL A 108 18.40 -1.59 12.84
C VAL A 108 17.13 -0.86 12.44
N PHE A 109 15.97 -1.24 13.00
CA PHE A 109 14.71 -0.61 12.72
C PHE A 109 14.73 0.90 13.04
N GLU A 110 15.30 1.30 14.18
CA GLU A 110 15.42 2.74 14.53
C GLU A 110 16.34 3.49 13.55
N LYS A 111 17.44 2.87 13.08
CA LYS A 111 18.28 3.47 12.02
C LYS A 111 17.49 3.63 10.71
N VAL A 112 16.73 2.61 10.31
CA VAL A 112 15.85 2.67 9.12
C VAL A 112 14.87 3.82 9.23
N LYS A 113 14.21 3.95 10.38
CA LYS A 113 13.22 5.01 10.66
C LYS A 113 13.81 6.43 10.55
N LEU A 114 15.04 6.62 11.03
CA LEU A 114 15.75 7.89 10.90
C LEU A 114 16.04 8.22 9.42
N LEU A 115 16.53 7.23 8.66
CA LEU A 115 16.85 7.41 7.24
C LEU A 115 15.61 7.65 6.37
N CYS A 116 14.44 7.13 6.74
CA CYS A 116 13.19 7.33 6.00
C CYS A 116 12.86 8.80 5.78
N LYS A 117 13.22 9.69 6.73
CA LYS A 117 12.96 11.13 6.63
C LYS A 117 13.59 11.78 5.39
N SER A 118 14.79 11.35 5.00
CA SER A 118 15.51 11.89 3.84
C SER A 118 14.97 11.43 2.49
N TYR A 119 14.06 10.43 2.49
CA TYR A 119 13.44 9.88 1.29
C TYR A 119 11.94 10.19 1.16
N GLU A 120 11.40 11.02 2.06
CA GLU A 120 9.96 11.31 2.14
C GLU A 120 9.09 10.05 2.25
N VAL A 121 9.57 9.10 3.04
CA VAL A 121 8.87 7.85 3.36
C VAL A 121 8.81 7.67 4.87
N HIS A 122 7.92 6.78 5.31
CA HIS A 122 7.88 6.35 6.69
C HIS A 122 7.83 4.83 6.78
N VAL A 123 8.23 4.31 7.93
CA VAL A 123 8.17 2.89 8.25
C VAL A 123 7.42 2.67 9.55
N PHE A 124 6.61 1.63 9.61
CA PHE A 124 6.04 1.13 10.85
C PHE A 124 6.25 -0.37 10.98
N LYS A 125 6.39 -0.81 12.22
CA LYS A 125 6.58 -2.21 12.58
C LYS A 125 5.23 -2.86 12.86
N GLY A 126 4.89 -3.89 12.11
CA GLY A 126 3.75 -4.76 12.38
C GLY A 126 4.19 -6.04 13.10
N ASN A 127 3.22 -6.89 13.46
CA ASN A 127 3.52 -8.14 14.18
C ASN A 127 4.43 -9.09 13.38
N ARG A 128 4.22 -9.19 12.08
CA ARG A 128 4.95 -10.14 11.21
C ARG A 128 5.96 -9.45 10.31
N MET A 129 5.69 -8.24 9.90
CA MET A 129 6.49 -7.50 8.94
C MET A 129 6.47 -6.01 9.24
N SER A 130 7.53 -5.33 8.86
CA SER A 130 7.58 -3.88 8.75
C SER A 130 7.07 -3.43 7.38
N HIS A 131 6.56 -2.22 7.27
CA HIS A 131 6.01 -1.67 6.04
C HIS A 131 6.66 -0.33 5.72
N LEU A 132 7.23 -0.21 4.52
CA LEU A 132 7.71 1.07 3.98
C LEU A 132 6.62 1.70 3.10
N LEU A 133 6.34 2.97 3.33
CA LEU A 133 5.28 3.74 2.69
C LEU A 133 5.72 5.17 2.40
N SER A 134 5.12 5.81 1.40
CA SER A 134 5.24 7.25 1.20
C SER A 134 4.70 8.02 2.42
N ASN A 135 5.31 9.16 2.76
CA ASN A 135 4.77 10.05 3.80
C ASN A 135 3.35 10.54 3.53
N LYS A 136 2.90 10.50 2.26
CA LYS A 136 1.54 10.84 1.86
C LYS A 136 0.54 9.68 2.06
N SER A 137 1.02 8.46 2.34
CA SER A 137 0.19 7.27 2.55
C SER A 137 -0.23 7.19 4.01
N HIS A 138 -1.42 7.70 4.33
CA HIS A 138 -1.99 7.66 5.67
C HIS A 138 -3.49 7.37 5.61
N LYS A 139 -3.99 6.44 6.42
CA LYS A 139 -5.40 6.01 6.40
C LYS A 139 -6.38 7.17 6.60
N GLY A 140 -6.09 8.06 7.54
CA GLY A 140 -6.92 9.24 7.82
C GLY A 140 -6.95 10.22 6.65
N GLU A 141 -5.80 10.48 6.02
CA GLU A 141 -5.70 11.35 4.85
C GLU A 141 -6.46 10.75 3.66
N ALA A 142 -6.33 9.44 3.43
CA ALA A 142 -7.07 8.76 2.37
C ALA A 142 -8.59 8.85 2.57
N VAL A 143 -9.08 8.74 3.81
CA VAL A 143 -10.50 8.94 4.14
C VAL A 143 -10.94 10.37 3.85
N ASN A 144 -10.13 11.38 4.19
CA ASN A 144 -10.44 12.78 3.90
C ASN A 144 -10.48 13.05 2.39
N LYS A 145 -9.52 12.53 1.64
CA LYS A 145 -9.52 12.63 0.15
C LYS A 145 -10.73 11.94 -0.46
N LEU A 146 -11.11 10.76 0.04
CA LEU A 146 -12.31 10.07 -0.41
C LEU A 146 -13.57 10.87 -0.13
N LYS A 147 -13.72 11.46 1.07
CA LYS A 147 -14.87 12.33 1.39
C LYS A 147 -15.01 13.48 0.40
N VAL A 148 -13.92 14.20 0.16
CA VAL A 148 -13.88 15.30 -0.80
C VAL A 148 -14.27 14.82 -2.20
N HIS A 149 -13.69 13.70 -2.65
CA HIS A 149 -14.00 13.13 -3.96
C HIS A 149 -15.50 12.78 -4.11
N LEU A 150 -16.09 12.13 -3.11
CA LEU A 150 -17.51 11.77 -3.11
C LEU A 150 -18.44 12.99 -3.07
N MET A 151 -18.04 14.08 -2.40
CA MET A 151 -18.79 15.34 -2.42
C MET A 151 -18.82 15.94 -3.84
N PHE A 152 -17.69 15.94 -4.56
CA PHE A 152 -17.63 16.39 -5.96
C PHE A 152 -18.48 15.52 -6.89
N LEU A 153 -18.44 14.20 -6.72
CA LEU A 153 -19.25 13.28 -7.53
C LEU A 153 -20.76 13.56 -7.35
N LYS A 154 -21.20 13.80 -6.11
CA LYS A 154 -22.61 14.13 -5.81
C LYS A 154 -23.06 15.49 -6.35
N SER A 155 -22.16 16.46 -6.47
CA SER A 155 -22.46 17.80 -7.00
C SER A 155 -22.51 17.87 -8.53
N GLY A 156 -22.28 16.77 -9.23
CA GLY A 156 -22.22 16.74 -10.70
C GLY A 156 -21.00 17.42 -11.30
N LEU A 157 -20.09 17.95 -10.50
CA LEU A 157 -18.81 18.51 -10.94
C LEU A 157 -17.84 17.34 -11.20
N ILE A 158 -17.77 16.87 -12.45
CA ILE A 158 -16.76 15.91 -12.90
C ILE A 158 -15.43 16.65 -13.04
N ILE A 159 -14.70 16.80 -11.94
CA ILE A 159 -13.28 17.14 -12.03
C ILE A 159 -12.56 15.84 -12.37
N LYS A 160 -12.17 15.67 -13.64
CA LYS A 160 -11.17 14.67 -14.02
C LYS A 160 -9.90 15.04 -13.28
N PHE A 161 -9.59 14.34 -12.17
CA PHE A 161 -8.25 14.36 -11.62
C PHE A 161 -7.33 13.72 -12.65
N LEU A 162 -6.71 14.55 -13.49
CA LEU A 162 -5.53 14.14 -14.22
C LEU A 162 -4.49 13.73 -13.19
N PRO A 163 -3.77 12.62 -13.41
CA PRO A 163 -2.65 12.28 -12.55
C PRO A 163 -1.65 13.44 -12.61
N PHE A 164 -1.53 14.20 -11.53
CA PHE A 164 -0.43 15.15 -11.39
C PHE A 164 0.86 14.34 -11.36
N LYS A 165 1.50 14.20 -12.51
CA LYS A 165 2.93 13.89 -12.59
C LYS A 165 3.65 15.17 -12.19
N ILE A 166 4.19 15.21 -10.99
CA ILE A 166 5.29 16.10 -10.61
C ILE A 166 6.54 15.25 -10.51
#